data_fb5012cbfb58322308111306d9cdfdd1
#
_entry.id   fb5012cbfb58322308111306d9cdfdd1
#
_cell.length_a   1.000
_cell.length_b   1.000
_cell.length_c   1.000
_cell.angle_alpha   90.00
_cell.angle_beta   90.00
_cell.angle_gamma   90.00
#
_symmetry.space_group_name_H-M   'P 1'
#
loop_
_entity.id
_entity.type
_entity.pdbx_description
1 polymer ?
#
loop_
_entity_poly.entity_id
_entity_poly.type
_entity_poly.pdbx_seq_one_letter_code
_entity_poly.pdbx_strand_id
1 'polypeptide(L)'
;MLIKLLRVHLAPYKKPIALLVLLQLLQTCATLYLPSLNADIIDNGVVTGDSGYILEFGGLMIAVSVLQILCNIGAVFYGARTASALGRDVRAAVFDRVQSFSARELGRFGAPSLITRTTNDVQQIQMLVLLAFTLMVSAPIMCVGGIIMALGQDVPLSAVLLAVVPVLGVSVGLIVKRMRPLFRTMQERLDGVNRVLREQITGNRVIRAFVRDGYEEKRFRGANTELTDVSVATGRLMALMFPTVMTVVNVSSVAVVWFGAHRIDSGGMQIGALTAFLAYLMQIVMAVMMATFMFMMVPRAEVCAERVEEVLGTESSVVPPLAPVTELRRHGHLEVRGAEFRYPGAEEPVLRNVDLVARPGETTAVIGSTGSGKSTLLGLVPRLFDVTDGAVLVDGEDVRTLDPALLARTVSLVPQKPYLFSGTVATNLRYGNPDATDEELWHALEVAQAKEFVEALEHGLDAPIAQGGTNVSGGQRQRLAIARTLVQRPEIYLFDDSFSALDYATDAALRAALGRETAGATVVIVAQRVSTIRDADRILVLDEGRVVGSGTHHELMDGNETYREIVLSQLTEAEAA
;
A
#
# COMPACT_ATOMS: atom_id res chain seq x y z
N MET A 1 4.65 9.40 15.24
CA MET A 1 4.25 8.09 14.67
C MET A 1 5.47 7.23 14.31
N LEU A 2 6.45 7.74 13.55
CA LEU A 2 7.66 7.02 13.13
C LEU A 2 8.41 6.34 14.29
N ILE A 3 8.71 7.07 15.38
CA ILE A 3 9.44 6.52 16.54
C ILE A 3 8.68 5.36 17.21
N LYS A 4 7.35 5.43 17.29
CA LYS A 4 6.50 4.35 17.84
C LYS A 4 6.62 3.09 16.98
N LEU A 5 6.44 3.23 15.67
CA LEU A 5 6.56 2.12 14.71
C LEU A 5 7.96 1.48 14.75
N LEU A 6 9.02 2.30 14.75
CA LEU A 6 10.38 1.80 14.84
C LEU A 6 10.65 1.09 16.17
N ARG A 7 10.17 1.63 17.30
CA ARG A 7 10.37 1.01 18.63
C ARG A 7 9.74 -0.39 18.70
N VAL A 8 8.56 -0.56 18.13
CA VAL A 8 7.87 -1.86 18.12
C VAL A 8 8.61 -2.86 17.24
N HIS A 9 8.86 -2.50 15.98
CA HIS A 9 9.39 -3.46 14.98
C HIS A 9 10.92 -3.65 15.04
N LEU A 10 11.69 -2.72 15.66
CA LEU A 10 13.13 -2.92 15.90
C LEU A 10 13.43 -3.63 17.23
N ALA A 11 12.44 -3.79 18.12
CA ALA A 11 12.64 -4.46 19.40
C ALA A 11 13.24 -5.88 19.30
N PRO A 12 12.89 -6.73 18.32
CA PRO A 12 13.48 -8.05 18.13
C PRO A 12 14.97 -8.00 17.71
N TYR A 13 15.42 -6.89 17.13
CA TYR A 13 16.74 -6.73 16.52
C TYR A 13 17.76 -6.00 17.39
N LYS A 14 17.54 -5.90 18.71
CA LYS A 14 18.43 -5.18 19.65
C LYS A 14 19.88 -5.67 19.59
N LYS A 15 20.11 -6.99 19.49
CA LYS A 15 21.47 -7.56 19.42
C LYS A 15 22.20 -7.19 18.13
N PRO A 16 21.65 -7.39 16.91
CA PRO A 16 22.25 -6.91 15.68
C PRO A 16 22.49 -5.40 15.67
N ILE A 17 21.57 -4.59 16.22
CA ILE A 17 21.72 -3.14 16.31
C ILE A 17 22.87 -2.76 17.24
N ALA A 18 22.98 -3.39 18.41
CA ALA A 18 24.08 -3.13 19.33
C ALA A 18 25.45 -3.47 18.69
N LEU A 19 25.53 -4.60 17.98
CA LEU A 19 26.75 -4.99 17.24
C LEU A 19 27.08 -4.00 16.13
N LEU A 20 26.07 -3.58 15.37
CA LEU A 20 26.22 -2.56 14.32
C LEU A 20 26.76 -1.25 14.90
N VAL A 21 26.17 -0.75 16.00
CA VAL A 21 26.61 0.50 16.65
C VAL A 21 28.04 0.37 17.16
N LEU A 22 28.41 -0.78 17.73
CA LEU A 22 29.79 -1.06 18.16
C LEU A 22 30.76 -1.04 16.98
N LEU A 23 30.44 -1.74 15.88
CA LEU A 23 31.26 -1.76 14.67
C LEU A 23 31.41 -0.36 14.05
N GLN A 24 30.31 0.42 14.04
CA GLN A 24 30.32 1.80 13.56
C GLN A 24 31.17 2.72 14.44
N LEU A 25 31.12 2.54 15.76
CA LEU A 25 31.96 3.25 16.71
C LEU A 25 33.45 2.95 16.45
N LEU A 26 33.81 1.65 16.38
CA LEU A 26 35.18 1.22 16.10
C LEU A 26 35.68 1.76 14.76
N GLN A 27 34.87 1.66 13.71
CA GLN A 27 35.17 2.18 12.38
C GLN A 27 35.42 3.70 12.42
N THR A 28 34.56 4.46 13.14
CA THR A 28 34.68 5.93 13.20
C THR A 28 35.88 6.34 14.06
N CYS A 29 36.16 5.64 15.16
CA CYS A 29 37.39 5.86 15.95
C CYS A 29 38.65 5.59 15.14
N ALA A 30 38.68 4.51 14.35
CA ALA A 30 39.80 4.21 13.45
C ALA A 30 39.98 5.32 12.39
N THR A 31 38.86 5.82 11.80
CA THR A 31 38.88 6.96 10.85
C THR A 31 39.48 8.23 11.46
N LEU A 32 39.13 8.51 12.72
CA LEU A 32 39.64 9.69 13.46
C LEU A 32 41.10 9.52 13.89
N TYR A 33 41.57 8.29 14.08
CA TYR A 33 42.96 8.03 14.49
C TYR A 33 43.96 8.12 13.31
N LEU A 34 43.55 7.83 12.08
CA LEU A 34 44.42 7.83 10.90
C LEU A 34 45.13 9.18 10.66
N PRO A 35 44.51 10.36 10.76
CA PRO A 35 45.23 11.64 10.59
C PRO A 35 46.30 11.85 11.66
N SER A 36 46.09 11.41 12.91
CA SER A 36 47.10 11.48 13.95
C SER A 36 48.33 10.63 13.66
N LEU A 37 48.10 9.35 13.22
CA LEU A 37 49.20 8.49 12.78
C LEU A 37 49.97 9.10 11.59
N ASN A 38 49.28 9.72 10.65
CA ASN A 38 49.90 10.41 9.54
C ASN A 38 50.75 11.62 10.01
N ALA A 39 50.28 12.36 11.01
CA ALA A 39 51.05 13.45 11.63
C ALA A 39 52.33 12.89 12.27
N ASP A 40 52.24 11.80 13.03
CA ASP A 40 53.41 11.16 13.68
C ASP A 40 54.44 10.70 12.64
N ILE A 41 54.00 10.12 11.52
CA ILE A 41 54.88 9.71 10.41
C ILE A 41 55.59 10.92 9.79
N ILE A 42 54.89 12.05 9.62
CA ILE A 42 55.49 13.27 9.08
C ILE A 42 56.52 13.84 10.06
N ASP A 43 56.15 14.00 11.31
CA ASP A 43 56.97 14.72 12.30
C ASP A 43 58.18 13.90 12.77
N ASN A 44 58.03 12.61 13.02
CA ASN A 44 59.08 11.73 13.54
C ASN A 44 59.77 10.87 12.48
N GLY A 45 59.19 10.73 11.28
CA GLY A 45 59.75 9.95 10.18
C GLY A 45 60.32 10.83 9.07
N VAL A 46 59.44 11.63 8.43
CA VAL A 46 59.82 12.41 7.22
C VAL A 46 60.75 13.56 7.58
N VAL A 47 60.42 14.33 8.60
CA VAL A 47 61.18 15.52 9.04
C VAL A 47 62.54 15.11 9.59
N THR A 48 62.65 13.99 10.27
CA THR A 48 63.90 13.46 10.86
C THR A 48 64.70 12.58 9.88
N GLY A 49 64.09 12.16 8.76
CA GLY A 49 64.70 11.23 7.80
C GLY A 49 64.75 9.77 8.24
N ASP A 50 64.01 9.39 9.28
CA ASP A 50 63.94 8.02 9.81
C ASP A 50 63.00 7.14 9.01
N SER A 51 63.56 6.42 8.03
CA SER A 51 62.82 5.48 7.18
C SER A 51 62.32 4.24 7.94
N GLY A 52 62.98 3.86 9.05
CA GLY A 52 62.52 2.77 9.92
C GLY A 52 61.20 3.11 10.58
N TYR A 53 61.10 4.30 11.17
CA TYR A 53 59.89 4.84 11.77
C TYR A 53 58.72 4.92 10.75
N ILE A 54 59.02 5.38 9.53
CA ILE A 54 58.02 5.48 8.45
C ILE A 54 57.44 4.09 8.12
N LEU A 55 58.29 3.06 8.04
CA LEU A 55 57.85 1.70 7.70
C LEU A 55 57.03 1.09 8.85
N GLU A 56 57.43 1.28 10.09
CA GLU A 56 56.72 0.75 11.27
C GLU A 56 55.34 1.36 11.44
N PHE A 57 55.28 2.70 11.49
CA PHE A 57 54.01 3.41 11.63
C PHE A 57 53.13 3.39 10.36
N GLY A 58 53.75 3.29 9.19
CA GLY A 58 53.05 3.02 7.93
C GLY A 58 52.39 1.65 7.92
N GLY A 59 53.04 0.63 8.46
CA GLY A 59 52.47 -0.70 8.68
C GLY A 59 51.29 -0.66 9.65
N LEU A 60 51.40 0.08 10.77
CA LEU A 60 50.33 0.29 11.70
C LEU A 60 49.13 1.03 11.06
N MET A 61 49.41 2.05 10.25
CA MET A 61 48.37 2.80 9.52
C MET A 61 47.61 1.90 8.55
N ILE A 62 48.27 0.99 7.86
CA ILE A 62 47.64 -0.03 6.99
C ILE A 62 46.77 -0.96 7.84
N ALA A 63 47.27 -1.45 8.97
CA ALA A 63 46.54 -2.36 9.85
C ALA A 63 45.23 -1.68 10.39
N VAL A 64 45.34 -0.42 10.83
CA VAL A 64 44.17 0.37 11.26
C VAL A 64 43.20 0.58 10.11
N SER A 65 43.69 0.85 8.90
CA SER A 65 42.83 1.01 7.70
C SER A 65 42.11 -0.30 7.33
N VAL A 66 42.78 -1.44 7.43
CA VAL A 66 42.15 -2.74 7.22
C VAL A 66 41.07 -3.00 8.27
N LEU A 67 41.37 -2.73 9.56
CA LEU A 67 40.39 -2.86 10.63
C LEU A 67 39.16 -1.96 10.40
N GLN A 68 39.38 -0.70 9.99
CA GLN A 68 38.34 0.24 9.63
C GLN A 68 37.42 -0.31 8.53
N ILE A 69 38.02 -0.86 7.45
CA ILE A 69 37.24 -1.43 6.33
C ILE A 69 36.44 -2.64 6.80
N LEU A 70 37.04 -3.55 7.56
CA LEU A 70 36.34 -4.74 8.09
C LEU A 70 35.17 -4.36 9.00
N CYS A 71 35.37 -3.39 9.91
CA CYS A 71 34.32 -2.87 10.74
C CYS A 71 33.19 -2.20 9.94
N ASN A 72 33.54 -1.43 8.90
CA ASN A 72 32.56 -0.79 8.01
C ASN A 72 31.73 -1.83 7.25
N ILE A 73 32.38 -2.86 6.65
CA ILE A 73 31.67 -3.95 5.96
C ILE A 73 30.70 -4.63 6.91
N GLY A 74 31.15 -4.95 8.13
CA GLY A 74 30.29 -5.55 9.16
C GLY A 74 29.12 -4.65 9.54
N ALA A 75 29.37 -3.36 9.77
CA ALA A 75 28.33 -2.39 10.14
C ALA A 75 27.29 -2.24 9.03
N VAL A 76 27.69 -2.10 7.77
CA VAL A 76 26.80 -2.01 6.61
C VAL A 76 26.00 -3.31 6.43
N PHE A 77 26.64 -4.47 6.58
CA PHE A 77 25.96 -5.76 6.49
C PHE A 77 24.85 -5.92 7.52
N TYR A 78 25.14 -5.67 8.81
CA TYR A 78 24.12 -5.76 9.87
C TYR A 78 23.08 -4.67 9.73
N GLY A 79 23.46 -3.47 9.27
CA GLY A 79 22.54 -2.37 8.97
C GLY A 79 21.54 -2.72 7.89
N ALA A 80 22.02 -3.18 6.75
CA ALA A 80 21.19 -3.58 5.63
C ALA A 80 20.28 -4.76 5.98
N ARG A 81 20.82 -5.78 6.66
CA ARG A 81 20.05 -6.94 7.12
C ARG A 81 18.93 -6.54 8.09
N THR A 82 19.22 -5.67 9.04
CA THR A 82 18.22 -5.22 10.03
C THR A 82 17.16 -4.33 9.39
N ALA A 83 17.55 -3.40 8.53
CA ALA A 83 16.61 -2.55 7.81
C ALA A 83 15.70 -3.37 6.86
N SER A 84 16.26 -4.38 6.17
CA SER A 84 15.47 -5.27 5.31
C SER A 84 14.52 -6.16 6.10
N ALA A 85 14.95 -6.67 7.26
CA ALA A 85 14.11 -7.45 8.15
C ALA A 85 12.96 -6.60 8.71
N LEU A 86 13.22 -5.35 9.13
CA LEU A 86 12.18 -4.40 9.51
C LEU A 86 11.15 -4.21 8.38
N GLY A 87 11.62 -3.96 7.15
CA GLY A 87 10.74 -3.79 5.99
C GLY A 87 9.87 -5.02 5.71
N ARG A 88 10.44 -6.23 5.86
CA ARG A 88 9.70 -7.49 5.76
C ARG A 88 8.60 -7.58 6.82
N ASP A 89 8.94 -7.34 8.07
CA ASP A 89 8.03 -7.52 9.20
C ASP A 89 6.89 -6.48 9.18
N VAL A 90 7.19 -5.23 8.81
CA VAL A 90 6.16 -4.19 8.63
C VAL A 90 5.23 -4.54 7.47
N ARG A 91 5.78 -5.04 6.33
CA ARG A 91 4.93 -5.48 5.20
C ARG A 91 4.02 -6.64 5.59
N ALA A 92 4.54 -7.62 6.33
CA ALA A 92 3.74 -8.74 6.83
C ALA A 92 2.62 -8.24 7.75
N ALA A 93 2.93 -7.38 8.72
CA ALA A 93 1.94 -6.82 9.64
C ALA A 93 0.85 -6.01 8.92
N VAL A 94 1.22 -5.19 7.91
CA VAL A 94 0.25 -4.46 7.09
C VAL A 94 -0.60 -5.42 6.28
N PHE A 95 -0.01 -6.44 5.68
CA PHE A 95 -0.73 -7.45 4.90
C PHE A 95 -1.74 -8.20 5.77
N ASP A 96 -1.32 -8.70 6.93
CA ASP A 96 -2.20 -9.42 7.87
C ASP A 96 -3.36 -8.52 8.32
N ARG A 97 -3.08 -7.24 8.59
CA ARG A 97 -4.12 -6.27 8.96
C ARG A 97 -5.10 -6.03 7.81
N VAL A 98 -4.62 -5.85 6.58
CA VAL A 98 -5.47 -5.65 5.39
C VAL A 98 -6.32 -6.89 5.11
N GLN A 99 -5.79 -8.11 5.31
CA GLN A 99 -6.57 -9.35 5.19
C GLN A 99 -7.70 -9.46 6.22
N SER A 100 -7.55 -8.82 7.39
CA SER A 100 -8.61 -8.77 8.40
C SER A 100 -9.69 -7.71 8.14
N PHE A 101 -9.52 -6.84 7.16
CA PHE A 101 -10.47 -5.76 6.85
C PHE A 101 -11.75 -6.27 6.22
N SER A 102 -12.86 -5.65 6.58
CA SER A 102 -14.12 -5.82 5.88
C SER A 102 -14.15 -5.00 4.57
N ALA A 103 -15.18 -5.18 3.78
CA ALA A 103 -15.41 -4.39 2.58
C ALA A 103 -15.49 -2.87 2.87
N ARG A 104 -15.87 -2.49 4.08
CA ARG A 104 -15.93 -1.10 4.56
C ARG A 104 -14.54 -0.45 4.61
N GLU A 105 -13.58 -1.09 5.29
CA GLU A 105 -12.22 -0.57 5.43
C GLU A 105 -11.51 -0.60 4.08
N LEU A 106 -11.68 -1.68 3.29
CA LEU A 106 -11.16 -1.76 1.93
C LEU A 106 -11.69 -0.63 1.04
N GLY A 107 -12.97 -0.28 1.16
CA GLY A 107 -13.59 0.84 0.45
C GLY A 107 -13.06 2.20 0.91
N ARG A 108 -12.81 2.38 2.22
CA ARG A 108 -12.26 3.62 2.80
C ARG A 108 -10.84 3.90 2.30
N PHE A 109 -9.96 2.92 2.34
CA PHE A 109 -8.56 3.10 1.94
C PHE A 109 -8.36 3.04 0.42
N GLY A 110 -9.09 2.16 -0.24
CA GLY A 110 -8.93 1.83 -1.65
C GLY A 110 -7.68 0.99 -1.93
N ALA A 111 -7.80 0.02 -2.84
CA ALA A 111 -6.72 -0.90 -3.18
C ALA A 111 -5.40 -0.22 -3.62
N PRO A 112 -5.41 0.84 -4.49
CA PRO A 112 -4.18 1.52 -4.89
C PRO A 112 -3.42 2.16 -3.71
N SER A 113 -4.15 2.71 -2.72
CA SER A 113 -3.55 3.30 -1.52
C SER A 113 -2.92 2.24 -0.63
N LEU A 114 -3.62 1.12 -0.39
CA LEU A 114 -3.11 0.00 0.41
C LEU A 114 -1.86 -0.62 -0.21
N ILE A 115 -1.83 -0.81 -1.53
CA ILE A 115 -0.65 -1.28 -2.26
C ILE A 115 0.52 -0.33 -2.04
N THR A 116 0.33 0.98 -2.21
CA THR A 116 1.38 1.99 -2.03
C THR A 116 1.90 2.00 -0.59
N ARG A 117 1.02 1.89 0.41
CA ARG A 117 1.38 1.84 1.84
C ARG A 117 2.19 0.58 2.18
N THR A 118 1.81 -0.57 1.60
CA THR A 118 2.50 -1.84 1.84
C THR A 118 3.87 -1.91 1.14
N THR A 119 4.02 -1.27 -0.01
CA THR A 119 5.24 -1.34 -0.83
C THR A 119 6.12 -0.11 -0.65
N ASN A 120 5.72 1.01 -1.24
CA ASN A 120 6.55 2.22 -1.36
C ASN A 120 6.77 2.92 -0.01
N ASP A 121 5.70 3.07 0.81
CA ASP A 121 5.83 3.75 2.11
C ASP A 121 6.72 2.94 3.06
N VAL A 122 6.58 1.62 3.11
CA VAL A 122 7.47 0.75 3.89
C VAL A 122 8.91 0.81 3.37
N GLN A 123 9.13 0.90 2.05
CA GLN A 123 10.46 1.05 1.47
C GLN A 123 11.12 2.38 1.87
N GLN A 124 10.38 3.49 1.95
CA GLN A 124 10.89 4.78 2.43
C GLN A 124 11.32 4.70 3.91
N ILE A 125 10.53 4.03 4.76
CA ILE A 125 10.87 3.80 6.16
C ILE A 125 12.13 2.91 6.27
N GLN A 126 12.21 1.83 5.49
CA GLN A 126 13.37 0.95 5.43
C GLN A 126 14.65 1.70 5.01
N MET A 127 14.55 2.57 3.98
CA MET A 127 15.68 3.38 3.50
C MET A 127 16.14 4.36 4.57
N LEU A 128 15.20 5.04 5.26
CA LEU A 128 15.56 5.92 6.38
C LEU A 128 16.31 5.15 7.47
N VAL A 129 15.84 3.98 7.85
CA VAL A 129 16.49 3.17 8.90
C VAL A 129 17.89 2.72 8.49
N LEU A 130 18.08 2.31 7.23
CA LEU A 130 19.39 1.98 6.68
C LEU A 130 20.35 3.17 6.75
N LEU A 131 19.90 4.34 6.30
CA LEU A 131 20.69 5.57 6.34
C LEU A 131 20.94 6.05 7.79
N ALA A 132 19.95 5.89 8.68
CA ALA A 132 20.12 6.21 10.09
C ALA A 132 21.23 5.35 10.72
N PHE A 133 21.27 4.07 10.45
CA PHE A 133 22.31 3.19 10.96
C PHE A 133 23.70 3.50 10.40
N THR A 134 23.80 3.96 9.16
CA THR A 134 25.10 4.23 8.52
C THR A 134 25.59 5.67 8.74
N LEU A 135 24.68 6.66 8.68
CA LEU A 135 25.05 8.07 8.72
C LEU A 135 24.79 8.74 10.09
N MET A 136 23.64 8.44 10.71
CA MET A 136 23.24 9.13 11.94
C MET A 136 24.06 8.69 13.15
N VAL A 137 24.61 7.48 13.14
CA VAL A 137 25.50 6.99 14.21
C VAL A 137 26.89 7.58 14.04
N SER A 138 27.46 7.59 12.82
CA SER A 138 28.81 8.06 12.57
C SER A 138 28.95 9.60 12.59
N ALA A 139 27.96 10.35 12.11
CA ALA A 139 28.09 11.80 12.00
C ALA A 139 28.32 12.53 13.33
N PRO A 140 27.58 12.27 14.43
CA PRO A 140 27.87 12.88 15.73
C PRO A 140 29.24 12.48 16.27
N ILE A 141 29.64 11.21 16.12
CA ILE A 141 30.92 10.68 16.60
C ILE A 141 32.07 11.35 15.84
N MET A 142 31.97 11.47 14.49
CA MET A 142 32.95 12.18 13.67
C MET A 142 33.04 13.67 14.01
N CYS A 143 31.90 14.33 14.25
CA CYS A 143 31.89 15.75 14.58
C CYS A 143 32.53 16.01 15.95
N VAL A 144 32.04 15.34 16.99
CA VAL A 144 32.57 15.50 18.35
C VAL A 144 33.99 14.95 18.47
N GLY A 145 34.23 13.76 17.93
CA GLY A 145 35.57 13.13 17.95
C GLY A 145 36.59 13.93 17.14
N GLY A 146 36.18 14.47 15.97
CA GLY A 146 37.01 15.34 15.15
C GLY A 146 37.44 16.63 15.89
N ILE A 147 36.53 17.25 16.65
CA ILE A 147 36.82 18.39 17.49
C ILE A 147 37.79 18.02 18.63
N ILE A 148 37.56 16.89 19.32
CA ILE A 148 38.44 16.40 20.39
C ILE A 148 39.84 16.11 19.85
N MET A 149 39.94 15.43 18.70
CA MET A 149 41.22 15.11 18.08
C MET A 149 41.96 16.40 17.61
N ALA A 150 41.24 17.36 17.08
CA ALA A 150 41.81 18.66 16.69
C ALA A 150 42.35 19.46 17.90
N LEU A 151 41.59 19.46 19.03
CA LEU A 151 42.05 20.04 20.31
C LEU A 151 43.30 19.34 20.84
N GLY A 152 43.45 18.05 20.62
CA GLY A 152 44.66 17.27 20.97
C GLY A 152 45.88 17.64 20.14
N GLN A 153 45.72 18.17 18.91
CA GLN A 153 46.82 18.63 18.06
C GLN A 153 47.33 20.03 18.46
N ASP A 154 46.41 21.00 18.54
CA ASP A 154 46.75 22.37 18.98
C ASP A 154 45.50 23.11 19.47
N VAL A 155 45.49 23.48 20.75
CA VAL A 155 44.37 24.17 21.39
C VAL A 155 44.12 25.57 20.82
N PRO A 156 45.15 26.43 20.64
CA PRO A 156 44.96 27.76 20.04
C PRO A 156 44.41 27.72 18.61
N LEU A 157 44.90 26.78 17.77
CA LEU A 157 44.43 26.63 16.41
C LEU A 157 42.99 26.15 16.35
N SER A 158 42.57 25.35 17.33
CA SER A 158 41.20 24.85 17.45
C SER A 158 40.15 25.95 17.64
N ALA A 159 40.55 27.18 18.05
CA ALA A 159 39.65 28.31 18.07
C ALA A 159 39.05 28.63 16.69
N VAL A 160 39.72 28.25 15.59
CA VAL A 160 39.18 28.38 14.23
C VAL A 160 37.92 27.54 14.06
N LEU A 161 37.85 26.34 14.69
CA LEU A 161 36.67 25.47 14.61
C LEU A 161 35.43 26.09 15.26
N LEU A 162 35.62 26.91 16.31
CA LEU A 162 34.53 27.66 16.97
C LEU A 162 33.84 28.65 16.02
N ALA A 163 34.57 29.16 15.00
CA ALA A 163 33.99 29.98 13.97
C ALA A 163 33.44 29.15 12.79
N VAL A 164 34.20 28.16 12.35
CA VAL A 164 33.88 27.36 11.14
C VAL A 164 32.60 26.56 11.31
N VAL A 165 32.44 25.85 12.43
CA VAL A 165 31.27 24.95 12.66
C VAL A 165 29.96 25.76 12.71
N PRO A 166 29.85 26.88 13.45
CA PRO A 166 28.66 27.72 13.40
C PRO A 166 28.41 28.37 12.04
N VAL A 167 29.45 28.89 11.37
CA VAL A 167 29.31 29.49 10.03
C VAL A 167 28.79 28.48 9.03
N LEU A 168 29.32 27.25 9.04
CA LEU A 168 28.84 26.17 8.21
C LEU A 168 27.38 25.80 8.54
N GLY A 169 27.08 25.62 9.83
CA GLY A 169 25.74 25.31 10.30
C GLY A 169 24.70 26.36 9.92
N VAL A 170 25.04 27.65 10.08
CA VAL A 170 24.16 28.78 9.70
C VAL A 170 24.01 28.84 8.18
N SER A 171 25.09 28.74 7.42
CA SER A 171 25.05 28.81 5.94
C SER A 171 24.21 27.72 5.34
N VAL A 172 24.45 26.45 5.74
CA VAL A 172 23.67 25.27 5.29
C VAL A 172 22.22 25.37 5.80
N GLY A 173 22.03 25.78 7.07
CA GLY A 173 20.70 25.94 7.66
C GLY A 173 19.83 26.97 6.94
N LEU A 174 20.42 28.09 6.51
CA LEU A 174 19.70 29.10 5.73
C LEU A 174 19.29 28.61 4.35
N ILE A 175 20.16 27.87 3.67
CA ILE A 175 19.84 27.25 2.37
C ILE A 175 18.68 26.25 2.56
N VAL A 176 18.78 25.33 3.52
CA VAL A 176 17.74 24.32 3.81
C VAL A 176 16.42 24.99 4.21
N LYS A 177 16.45 26.03 5.03
CA LYS A 177 15.24 26.78 5.42
C LYS A 177 14.52 27.39 4.22
N ARG A 178 15.27 27.95 3.24
CA ARG A 178 14.68 28.49 2.00
C ARG A 178 14.23 27.41 1.03
N MET A 179 14.86 26.26 1.04
CA MET A 179 14.55 25.14 0.14
C MET A 179 13.26 24.39 0.55
N ARG A 180 12.97 24.30 1.85
CA ARG A 180 11.77 23.61 2.38
C ARG A 180 10.45 24.05 1.74
N PRO A 181 10.09 25.35 1.68
CA PRO A 181 8.83 25.78 1.05
C PRO A 181 8.80 25.47 -0.44
N LEU A 182 9.94 25.59 -1.14
CA LEU A 182 10.02 25.28 -2.57
C LEU A 182 9.79 23.79 -2.86
N PHE A 183 10.29 22.89 -2.03
CA PHE A 183 9.98 21.45 -2.16
C PHE A 183 8.50 21.17 -1.99
N ARG A 184 7.83 21.84 -1.06
CA ARG A 184 6.39 21.71 -0.88
C ARG A 184 5.63 22.20 -2.12
N THR A 185 5.94 23.39 -2.60
CA THR A 185 5.31 23.93 -3.81
C THR A 185 5.62 23.07 -5.04
N MET A 186 6.84 22.53 -5.17
CA MET A 186 7.20 21.60 -6.24
C MET A 186 6.32 20.34 -6.21
N GLN A 187 6.05 19.80 -5.02
CA GLN A 187 5.14 18.65 -4.88
C GLN A 187 3.70 19.01 -5.30
N GLU A 188 3.19 20.17 -4.87
CA GLU A 188 1.86 20.66 -5.26
C GLU A 188 1.73 20.82 -6.79
N ARG A 189 2.80 21.35 -7.46
CA ARG A 189 2.82 21.49 -8.92
C ARG A 189 2.95 20.15 -9.65
N LEU A 190 3.73 19.22 -9.09
CA LEU A 190 3.83 17.85 -9.61
C LEU A 190 2.46 17.13 -9.55
N ASP A 191 1.73 17.29 -8.46
CA ASP A 191 0.38 16.75 -8.31
C ASP A 191 -0.59 17.39 -9.32
N GLY A 192 -0.39 18.68 -9.62
CA GLY A 192 -1.10 19.38 -10.69
C GLY A 192 -0.86 18.75 -12.08
N VAL A 193 0.40 18.51 -12.43
CA VAL A 193 0.77 17.83 -13.69
C VAL A 193 0.18 16.42 -13.75
N ASN A 194 0.31 15.64 -12.67
CA ASN A 194 -0.24 14.29 -12.60
C ASN A 194 -1.77 14.27 -12.76
N ARG A 195 -2.48 15.25 -12.22
CA ARG A 195 -3.93 15.40 -12.39
C ARG A 195 -4.28 15.64 -13.87
N VAL A 196 -3.62 16.60 -14.51
CA VAL A 196 -3.84 16.91 -15.93
C VAL A 196 -3.57 15.69 -16.80
N LEU A 197 -2.45 14.99 -16.59
CA LEU A 197 -2.12 13.76 -17.32
C LEU A 197 -3.17 12.66 -17.13
N ARG A 198 -3.63 12.44 -15.89
CA ARG A 198 -4.64 11.44 -15.59
C ARG A 198 -5.95 11.75 -16.30
N GLU A 199 -6.39 13.01 -16.26
CA GLU A 199 -7.60 13.47 -16.96
C GLU A 199 -7.47 13.27 -18.47
N GLN A 200 -6.32 13.62 -19.07
CA GLN A 200 -6.07 13.44 -20.50
C GLN A 200 -6.05 11.97 -20.93
N ILE A 201 -5.36 11.11 -20.16
CA ILE A 201 -5.29 9.67 -20.47
C ILE A 201 -6.66 9.02 -20.32
N THR A 202 -7.37 9.28 -19.21
CA THR A 202 -8.69 8.70 -18.95
C THR A 202 -9.74 9.27 -19.90
N GLY A 203 -9.68 10.58 -20.18
CA GLY A 203 -10.61 11.31 -21.04
C GLY A 203 -10.23 11.33 -22.53
N ASN A 204 -9.21 10.59 -22.99
CA ASN A 204 -8.70 10.67 -24.35
C ASN A 204 -9.78 10.51 -25.44
N ARG A 205 -10.74 9.61 -25.22
CA ARG A 205 -11.87 9.42 -26.15
C ARG A 205 -12.72 10.69 -26.29
N VAL A 206 -12.95 11.41 -25.20
CA VAL A 206 -13.70 12.67 -25.19
C VAL A 206 -12.89 13.76 -25.89
N ILE A 207 -11.59 13.89 -25.57
CA ILE A 207 -10.70 14.87 -26.17
C ILE A 207 -10.69 14.69 -27.70
N ARG A 208 -10.55 13.46 -28.18
CA ARG A 208 -10.58 13.12 -29.63
C ARG A 208 -11.94 13.36 -30.25
N ALA A 209 -13.05 12.99 -29.59
CA ALA A 209 -14.39 13.19 -30.10
C ALA A 209 -14.73 14.67 -30.29
N PHE A 210 -14.22 15.55 -29.42
CA PHE A 210 -14.45 16.99 -29.48
C PHE A 210 -13.32 17.79 -30.12
N VAL A 211 -12.26 17.12 -30.63
CA VAL A 211 -11.07 17.74 -31.25
C VAL A 211 -10.45 18.82 -30.37
N ARG A 212 -10.29 18.53 -29.07
CA ARG A 212 -9.79 19.46 -28.05
C ARG A 212 -8.31 19.27 -27.72
N ASP A 213 -7.54 18.60 -28.55
CA ASP A 213 -6.10 18.33 -28.36
C ASP A 213 -5.30 19.61 -28.06
N GLY A 214 -5.52 20.67 -28.84
CA GLY A 214 -4.79 21.94 -28.66
C GLY A 214 -5.11 22.66 -27.35
N TYR A 215 -6.34 22.52 -26.84
CA TYR A 215 -6.71 23.06 -25.51
C TYR A 215 -6.00 22.29 -24.38
N GLU A 216 -6.01 20.97 -24.44
CA GLU A 216 -5.38 20.13 -23.43
C GLU A 216 -3.84 20.24 -23.47
N GLU A 217 -3.25 20.38 -24.67
CA GLU A 217 -1.82 20.65 -24.80
C GLU A 217 -1.43 21.97 -24.13
N LYS A 218 -2.22 23.03 -24.32
CA LYS A 218 -1.98 24.32 -23.65
C LYS A 218 -2.11 24.20 -22.14
N ARG A 219 -3.09 23.44 -21.66
CA ARG A 219 -3.31 23.17 -20.23
C ARG A 219 -2.13 22.41 -19.61
N PHE A 220 -1.64 21.37 -20.29
CA PHE A 220 -0.47 20.63 -19.87
C PHE A 220 0.79 21.49 -19.87
N ARG A 221 1.03 22.25 -20.93
CA ARG A 221 2.19 23.17 -21.01
C ARG A 221 2.19 24.17 -19.84
N GLY A 222 1.04 24.74 -19.49
CA GLY A 222 0.92 25.63 -18.33
C GLY A 222 1.36 24.97 -17.03
N ALA A 223 0.78 23.80 -16.70
CA ALA A 223 1.14 23.06 -15.51
C ALA A 223 2.61 22.63 -15.49
N ASN A 224 3.15 22.21 -16.65
CA ASN A 224 4.54 21.80 -16.78
C ASN A 224 5.52 22.99 -16.63
N THR A 225 5.17 24.17 -17.15
CA THR A 225 5.97 25.40 -16.98
C THR A 225 6.04 25.79 -15.52
N GLU A 226 4.90 25.81 -14.82
CA GLU A 226 4.86 26.12 -13.38
C GLU A 226 5.72 25.14 -12.55
N LEU A 227 5.68 23.84 -12.87
CA LEU A 227 6.55 22.84 -12.23
C LEU A 227 8.02 23.12 -12.55
N THR A 228 8.34 23.45 -13.81
CA THR A 228 9.71 23.74 -14.25
C THR A 228 10.28 24.94 -13.52
N ASP A 229 9.52 26.03 -13.39
CA ASP A 229 9.98 27.26 -12.71
C ASP A 229 10.35 27.01 -11.24
N VAL A 230 9.49 26.27 -10.52
CA VAL A 230 9.76 25.89 -9.12
C VAL A 230 10.93 24.90 -9.02
N SER A 231 11.03 23.95 -9.95
CA SER A 231 12.14 22.99 -10.00
C SER A 231 13.48 23.70 -10.25
N VAL A 232 13.52 24.68 -11.16
CA VAL A 232 14.71 25.50 -11.42
C VAL A 232 15.08 26.35 -10.18
N ALA A 233 14.09 26.95 -9.51
CA ALA A 233 14.34 27.70 -8.27
C ALA A 233 14.93 26.81 -7.17
N THR A 234 14.38 25.61 -7.00
CA THR A 234 14.88 24.59 -6.06
C THR A 234 16.29 24.12 -6.45
N GLY A 235 16.50 23.85 -7.74
CA GLY A 235 17.80 23.42 -8.29
C GLY A 235 18.89 24.48 -8.10
N ARG A 236 18.57 25.78 -8.25
CA ARG A 236 19.52 26.89 -7.97
C ARG A 236 19.98 26.92 -6.52
N LEU A 237 19.06 26.73 -5.56
CA LEU A 237 19.44 26.67 -4.14
C LEU A 237 20.26 25.40 -3.83
N MET A 238 19.90 24.29 -4.44
CA MET A 238 20.63 23.02 -4.30
C MET A 238 22.04 23.13 -4.89
N ALA A 239 22.18 23.77 -6.06
CA ALA A 239 23.45 24.03 -6.70
C ALA A 239 24.35 24.96 -5.88
N LEU A 240 23.80 25.92 -5.09
CA LEU A 240 24.55 26.78 -4.20
C LEU A 240 25.12 26.07 -2.97
N MET A 241 24.58 24.90 -2.59
CA MET A 241 24.98 24.22 -1.36
C MET A 241 26.43 23.78 -1.39
N PHE A 242 26.86 23.10 -2.47
CA PHE A 242 28.24 22.60 -2.59
C PHE A 242 29.26 23.74 -2.67
N PRO A 243 29.13 24.79 -3.52
CA PRO A 243 30.03 25.94 -3.53
C PRO A 243 30.11 26.68 -2.19
N THR A 244 28.97 26.85 -1.49
CA THR A 244 28.95 27.51 -0.17
C THR A 244 29.79 26.72 0.84
N VAL A 245 29.60 25.40 0.91
CA VAL A 245 30.37 24.52 1.79
C VAL A 245 31.85 24.57 1.42
N MET A 246 32.16 24.43 0.12
CA MET A 246 33.56 24.49 -0.35
C MET A 246 34.23 25.84 -0.08
N THR A 247 33.50 26.94 -0.19
CA THR A 247 34.01 28.27 0.17
C THR A 247 34.35 28.33 1.66
N VAL A 248 33.45 27.85 2.53
CA VAL A 248 33.73 27.81 3.98
C VAL A 248 34.95 26.94 4.27
N VAL A 249 35.04 25.75 3.64
CA VAL A 249 36.19 24.85 3.79
C VAL A 249 37.50 25.49 3.34
N ASN A 250 37.52 26.07 2.13
CA ASN A 250 38.73 26.66 1.58
C ASN A 250 39.22 27.88 2.37
N VAL A 251 38.28 28.79 2.76
CA VAL A 251 38.61 29.95 3.61
C VAL A 251 39.14 29.46 4.97
N SER A 252 38.49 28.43 5.55
CA SER A 252 38.94 27.85 6.82
C SER A 252 40.31 27.19 6.68
N SER A 253 40.55 26.47 5.59
CA SER A 253 41.86 25.85 5.32
C SER A 253 42.96 26.89 5.17
N VAL A 254 42.70 28.02 4.47
CA VAL A 254 43.63 29.12 4.39
C VAL A 254 43.92 29.72 5.77
N ALA A 255 42.88 29.93 6.58
CA ALA A 255 43.06 30.44 7.95
C ALA A 255 43.88 29.47 8.81
N VAL A 256 43.57 28.14 8.74
CA VAL A 256 44.31 27.08 9.45
C VAL A 256 45.78 27.08 9.02
N VAL A 257 46.07 27.16 7.72
CA VAL A 257 47.46 27.20 7.21
C VAL A 257 48.15 28.49 7.66
N TRP A 258 47.49 29.65 7.59
CA TRP A 258 48.06 30.94 8.00
C TRP A 258 48.42 30.96 9.50
N PHE A 259 47.46 30.63 10.35
CA PHE A 259 47.69 30.61 11.80
C PHE A 259 48.62 29.45 12.20
N GLY A 260 48.50 28.30 11.56
CA GLY A 260 49.35 27.12 11.78
C GLY A 260 50.80 27.40 11.42
N ALA A 261 51.06 28.08 10.29
CA ALA A 261 52.42 28.48 9.89
C ALA A 261 53.08 29.37 10.95
N HIS A 262 52.38 30.40 11.48
CA HIS A 262 52.88 31.22 12.58
C HIS A 262 53.14 30.42 13.86
N ARG A 263 52.32 29.41 14.14
CA ARG A 263 52.52 28.51 15.27
C ARG A 263 53.73 27.58 15.09
N ILE A 264 54.00 27.15 13.86
CA ILE A 264 55.19 26.31 13.52
C ILE A 264 56.44 27.17 13.63
N ASP A 265 56.42 28.40 13.08
CA ASP A 265 57.57 29.32 13.12
C ASP A 265 57.94 29.69 14.56
N SER A 266 56.94 29.88 15.45
CA SER A 266 57.15 30.08 16.87
C SER A 266 57.54 28.84 17.69
N GLY A 267 57.64 27.69 17.05
CA GLY A 267 57.96 26.39 17.72
C GLY A 267 56.85 25.79 18.54
N GLY A 268 55.62 26.37 18.45
CA GLY A 268 54.46 25.90 19.21
C GLY A 268 53.66 24.75 18.60
N MET A 269 53.98 24.36 17.35
CA MET A 269 53.29 23.31 16.60
C MET A 269 54.22 22.61 15.61
N GLN A 270 54.01 21.33 15.34
CA GLN A 270 54.71 20.54 14.34
C GLN A 270 53.98 20.55 12.99
N ILE A 271 54.69 20.23 11.91
CA ILE A 271 54.12 20.20 10.52
C ILE A 271 53.06 19.11 10.38
N GLY A 272 53.31 17.94 10.94
CA GLY A 272 52.36 16.84 10.92
C GLY A 272 51.06 17.19 11.63
N ALA A 273 51.13 17.90 12.77
CA ALA A 273 49.95 18.36 13.48
C ALA A 273 49.06 19.30 12.63
N LEU A 274 49.66 20.17 11.78
CA LEU A 274 48.92 21.01 10.83
C LEU A 274 48.19 20.18 9.79
N THR A 275 48.82 19.13 9.25
CA THR A 275 48.20 18.25 8.24
C THR A 275 47.05 17.44 8.84
N ALA A 276 47.21 16.92 10.08
CA ALA A 276 46.13 16.24 10.79
C ALA A 276 44.96 17.17 11.07
N PHE A 277 45.22 18.42 11.46
CA PHE A 277 44.20 19.42 11.71
C PHE A 277 43.34 19.71 10.47
N LEU A 278 43.97 19.85 9.29
CA LEU A 278 43.26 20.00 8.02
C LEU A 278 42.38 18.76 7.69
N ALA A 279 42.86 17.55 7.99
CA ALA A 279 42.09 16.35 7.81
C ALA A 279 40.87 16.29 8.76
N TYR A 280 41.03 16.68 10.03
CA TYR A 280 39.90 16.77 10.98
C TYR A 280 38.89 17.84 10.56
N LEU A 281 39.33 18.97 10.05
CA LEU A 281 38.43 19.99 9.50
C LEU A 281 37.54 19.40 8.40
N MET A 282 38.11 18.66 7.47
CA MET A 282 37.36 18.00 6.39
C MET A 282 36.41 16.96 6.92
N GLN A 283 36.80 16.15 7.92
CA GLN A 283 35.93 15.15 8.54
C GLN A 283 34.75 15.78 9.27
N ILE A 284 34.95 16.90 10.00
CA ILE A 284 33.88 17.64 10.67
C ILE A 284 32.89 18.19 9.64
N VAL A 285 33.36 18.77 8.54
CA VAL A 285 32.51 19.28 7.46
C VAL A 285 31.66 18.14 6.85
N MET A 286 32.29 17.00 6.56
CA MET A 286 31.57 15.83 6.04
C MET A 286 30.53 15.32 7.03
N ALA A 287 30.80 15.30 8.34
CA ALA A 287 29.84 14.96 9.37
C ALA A 287 28.63 15.89 9.39
N VAL A 288 28.84 17.20 9.27
CA VAL A 288 27.75 18.19 9.17
C VAL A 288 26.91 18.00 7.91
N MET A 289 27.56 17.69 6.77
CA MET A 289 26.86 17.38 5.52
C MET A 289 26.02 16.11 5.62
N MET A 290 26.54 15.03 6.24
CA MET A 290 25.81 13.80 6.49
C MET A 290 24.57 14.05 7.38
N ALA A 291 24.74 14.79 8.47
CA ALA A 291 23.64 15.17 9.36
C ALA A 291 22.56 15.97 8.60
N THR A 292 22.96 16.93 7.77
CA THR A 292 22.04 17.74 6.96
C THR A 292 21.22 16.89 5.99
N PHE A 293 21.87 15.99 5.28
CA PHE A 293 21.19 15.05 4.36
C PHE A 293 20.15 14.20 5.09
N MET A 294 20.50 13.72 6.27
CA MET A 294 19.61 12.92 7.11
C MET A 294 18.35 13.69 7.53
N PHE A 295 18.50 14.98 7.94
CA PHE A 295 17.36 15.83 8.30
C PHE A 295 16.39 16.09 7.16
N MET A 296 16.83 15.99 5.90
CA MET A 296 15.95 16.12 4.74
C MET A 296 15.10 14.86 4.49
N MET A 297 15.59 13.67 4.92
CA MET A 297 14.90 12.41 4.69
C MET A 297 13.83 12.10 5.75
N VAL A 298 14.04 12.55 7.00
CA VAL A 298 13.15 12.24 8.14
C VAL A 298 11.70 12.64 7.89
N PRO A 299 11.36 13.87 7.44
CA PRO A 299 9.94 14.26 7.26
C PRO A 299 9.19 13.39 6.26
N ARG A 300 9.85 12.94 5.21
CA ARG A 300 9.24 12.05 4.22
C ARG A 300 8.90 10.69 4.81
N ALA A 301 9.82 10.10 5.55
CA ALA A 301 9.59 8.82 6.20
C ALA A 301 8.57 8.93 7.34
N GLU A 302 8.44 10.08 7.99
CA GLU A 302 7.42 10.35 9.01
C GLU A 302 6.02 10.29 8.42
N VAL A 303 5.77 10.95 7.30
CA VAL A 303 4.49 10.87 6.57
C VAL A 303 4.18 9.43 6.12
N CYS A 304 5.19 8.70 5.60
CA CYS A 304 5.01 7.30 5.24
C CYS A 304 4.66 6.44 6.46
N ALA A 305 5.32 6.68 7.60
CA ALA A 305 5.05 5.97 8.84
C ALA A 305 3.64 6.27 9.40
N GLU A 306 3.16 7.50 9.28
CA GLU A 306 1.78 7.88 9.66
C GLU A 306 0.75 7.11 8.83
N ARG A 307 0.96 7.01 7.52
CA ARG A 307 0.08 6.29 6.61
C ARG A 307 0.07 4.77 6.88
N VAL A 308 1.22 4.20 7.20
CA VAL A 308 1.34 2.78 7.60
C VAL A 308 0.68 2.53 8.94
N GLU A 309 0.93 3.40 9.94
CA GLU A 309 0.33 3.28 11.28
C GLU A 309 -1.19 3.45 11.26
N GLU A 310 -1.73 4.27 10.36
CA GLU A 310 -3.18 4.40 10.14
C GLU A 310 -3.78 3.04 9.74
N VAL A 311 -3.13 2.29 8.85
CA VAL A 311 -3.60 0.94 8.47
C VAL A 311 -3.47 -0.03 9.65
N LEU A 312 -2.32 -0.05 10.33
CA LEU A 312 -2.07 -0.95 11.46
C LEU A 312 -3.01 -0.68 12.64
N GLY A 313 -3.38 0.58 12.86
CA GLY A 313 -4.26 1.02 13.94
C GLY A 313 -5.75 0.96 13.62
N THR A 314 -6.13 0.67 12.36
CA THR A 314 -7.55 0.53 11.99
C THR A 314 -8.01 -0.88 12.31
N GLU A 315 -9.07 -1.01 13.08
CA GLU A 315 -9.73 -2.28 13.36
C GLU A 315 -10.79 -2.58 12.30
N SER A 316 -11.02 -3.86 12.01
CA SER A 316 -12.10 -4.29 11.14
C SER A 316 -13.46 -4.01 11.77
N SER A 317 -14.41 -3.52 11.00
CA SER A 317 -15.78 -3.32 11.45
C SER A 317 -16.56 -4.64 11.58
N VAL A 318 -16.11 -5.69 10.90
CA VAL A 318 -16.64 -7.05 11.02
C VAL A 318 -15.64 -7.88 11.83
N VAL A 319 -16.02 -8.22 13.05
CA VAL A 319 -15.16 -8.96 14.00
C VAL A 319 -15.69 -10.39 14.14
N PRO A 320 -14.83 -11.41 13.98
CA PRO A 320 -15.23 -12.80 14.26
C PRO A 320 -15.74 -12.97 15.70
N PRO A 321 -16.75 -13.80 15.94
CA PRO A 321 -17.26 -14.04 17.30
C PRO A 321 -16.24 -14.77 18.15
N LEU A 322 -16.24 -14.49 19.47
CA LEU A 322 -15.34 -15.15 20.43
C LEU A 322 -15.68 -16.63 20.65
N ALA A 323 -16.98 -16.99 20.52
CA ALA A 323 -17.49 -18.34 20.63
C ALA A 323 -18.38 -18.63 19.41
N PRO A 324 -17.77 -18.98 18.26
CA PRO A 324 -18.50 -19.17 17.03
C PRO A 324 -19.40 -20.42 17.05
N VAL A 325 -20.57 -20.32 16.43
CA VAL A 325 -21.39 -21.47 16.09
C VAL A 325 -20.75 -22.18 14.90
N THR A 326 -20.39 -23.45 15.06
CA THR A 326 -19.65 -24.24 14.09
C THR A 326 -20.53 -25.28 13.34
N GLU A 327 -21.77 -25.46 13.78
CA GLU A 327 -22.74 -26.40 13.18
C GLU A 327 -24.11 -25.75 13.09
N LEU A 328 -24.80 -25.95 11.99
CA LEU A 328 -26.16 -25.49 11.74
C LEU A 328 -27.16 -26.66 11.90
N ARG A 329 -28.34 -26.38 12.44
CA ARG A 329 -29.38 -27.39 12.69
C ARG A 329 -30.40 -27.51 11.55
N ARG A 330 -30.47 -26.51 10.70
CA ARG A 330 -31.29 -26.45 9.49
C ARG A 330 -30.39 -26.34 8.30
N HIS A 331 -30.92 -26.40 7.09
CA HIS A 331 -30.14 -26.33 5.87
C HIS A 331 -30.79 -25.39 4.86
N GLY A 332 -30.10 -24.30 4.56
CA GLY A 332 -30.43 -23.39 3.48
C GLY A 332 -31.55 -22.37 3.78
N HIS A 333 -31.95 -22.15 5.03
CA HIS A 333 -32.97 -21.16 5.36
C HIS A 333 -32.33 -19.78 5.58
N LEU A 334 -32.70 -18.79 4.77
CA LEU A 334 -32.28 -17.41 4.90
C LEU A 334 -33.43 -16.53 5.40
N GLU A 335 -33.18 -15.75 6.44
CA GLU A 335 -34.12 -14.79 6.97
C GLU A 335 -33.43 -13.48 7.29
N VAL A 336 -33.99 -12.38 6.82
CA VAL A 336 -33.61 -11.00 7.19
C VAL A 336 -34.75 -10.42 7.98
N ARG A 337 -34.46 -9.92 9.20
CA ARG A 337 -35.47 -9.40 10.13
C ARG A 337 -35.21 -7.93 10.42
N GLY A 338 -36.06 -7.06 9.96
CA GLY A 338 -36.02 -5.62 10.27
C GLY A 338 -34.67 -4.99 9.96
N ALA A 339 -33.95 -5.45 8.93
CA ALA A 339 -32.59 -5.02 8.70
C ALA A 339 -32.52 -3.55 8.30
N GLU A 340 -31.72 -2.80 9.05
CA GLU A 340 -31.27 -1.45 8.69
C GLU A 340 -29.78 -1.47 8.39
N PHE A 341 -29.37 -0.74 7.36
CA PHE A 341 -27.97 -0.56 7.05
C PHE A 341 -27.66 0.84 6.58
N ARG A 342 -26.61 1.43 7.17
CA ARG A 342 -26.12 2.76 6.85
C ARG A 342 -24.61 2.70 6.54
N TYR A 343 -24.22 3.24 5.40
CA TYR A 343 -22.80 3.42 5.11
C TYR A 343 -22.18 4.49 6.02
N PRO A 344 -20.90 4.35 6.39
CA PRO A 344 -20.23 5.35 7.22
C PRO A 344 -20.23 6.72 6.57
N GLY A 345 -20.65 7.73 7.33
CA GLY A 345 -20.73 9.12 6.86
C GLY A 345 -21.98 9.43 6.02
N ALA A 346 -22.84 8.46 5.75
CA ALA A 346 -24.14 8.73 5.14
C ALA A 346 -25.10 9.33 6.16
N GLU A 347 -25.88 10.32 5.74
CA GLU A 347 -26.91 10.94 6.59
C GLU A 347 -28.09 10.00 6.82
N GLU A 348 -28.44 9.21 5.79
CA GLU A 348 -29.58 8.30 5.82
C GLU A 348 -29.19 6.84 5.60
N PRO A 349 -29.96 5.88 6.16
CA PRO A 349 -29.75 4.46 5.89
C PRO A 349 -30.12 4.09 4.45
N VAL A 350 -29.34 3.18 3.86
CA VAL A 350 -29.60 2.63 2.52
C VAL A 350 -30.66 1.53 2.56
N LEU A 351 -30.75 0.80 3.68
CA LEU A 351 -31.80 -0.20 3.94
C LEU A 351 -32.54 0.22 5.21
N ARG A 352 -33.87 0.11 5.19
CA ARG A 352 -34.76 0.59 6.25
C ARG A 352 -35.81 -0.46 6.58
N ASN A 353 -35.64 -1.15 7.70
CA ASN A 353 -36.58 -2.15 8.20
C ASN A 353 -36.96 -3.19 7.11
N VAL A 354 -35.93 -3.83 6.53
CA VAL A 354 -36.12 -4.82 5.46
C VAL A 354 -36.33 -6.19 6.04
N ASP A 355 -37.44 -6.83 5.64
CA ASP A 355 -37.75 -8.23 5.94
C ASP A 355 -37.71 -9.07 4.66
N LEU A 356 -37.05 -10.23 4.73
CA LEU A 356 -36.97 -11.21 3.63
C LEU A 356 -36.90 -12.61 4.22
N VAL A 357 -37.61 -13.54 3.63
CA VAL A 357 -37.51 -14.97 3.92
C VAL A 357 -37.34 -15.72 2.61
N ALA A 358 -36.26 -16.48 2.49
CA ALA A 358 -36.00 -17.39 1.37
C ALA A 358 -35.78 -18.81 1.91
N ARG A 359 -36.38 -19.81 1.25
CA ARG A 359 -36.42 -21.19 1.71
C ARG A 359 -35.71 -22.12 0.75
N PRO A 360 -35.25 -23.30 1.25
CA PRO A 360 -34.70 -24.35 0.39
C PRO A 360 -35.70 -24.75 -0.71
N GLY A 361 -35.19 -24.89 -1.93
CA GLY A 361 -35.96 -25.21 -3.11
C GLY A 361 -36.77 -24.05 -3.71
N GLU A 362 -36.70 -22.84 -3.12
CA GLU A 362 -37.37 -21.66 -3.64
C GLU A 362 -36.37 -20.67 -4.24
N THR A 363 -36.77 -20.00 -5.33
CA THR A 363 -36.08 -18.85 -5.91
C THR A 363 -36.76 -17.58 -5.48
N THR A 364 -36.05 -16.77 -4.69
CA THR A 364 -36.48 -15.42 -4.30
C THR A 364 -35.78 -14.38 -5.15
N ALA A 365 -36.55 -13.56 -5.86
CA ALA A 365 -36.00 -12.45 -6.64
C ALA A 365 -36.11 -11.12 -5.89
N VAL A 366 -35.15 -10.22 -6.10
CA VAL A 366 -35.19 -8.83 -5.58
C VAL A 366 -35.07 -7.88 -6.76
N ILE A 367 -36.08 -7.03 -6.95
CA ILE A 367 -36.13 -6.01 -8.01
C ILE A 367 -36.32 -4.63 -7.40
N GLY A 368 -36.00 -3.59 -8.14
CA GLY A 368 -36.19 -2.20 -7.74
C GLY A 368 -35.31 -1.26 -8.54
N SER A 369 -35.48 0.06 -8.35
CA SER A 369 -34.72 1.10 -9.02
C SER A 369 -33.22 1.01 -8.74
N THR A 370 -32.41 1.64 -9.60
CA THR A 370 -30.97 1.77 -9.33
C THR A 370 -30.76 2.59 -8.05
N GLY A 371 -29.94 2.07 -7.12
CA GLY A 371 -29.71 2.73 -5.84
C GLY A 371 -30.69 2.33 -4.72
N SER A 372 -31.69 1.50 -4.97
CA SER A 372 -32.65 1.04 -3.94
C SER A 372 -32.06 0.14 -2.84
N GLY A 373 -30.77 -0.26 -2.90
CA GLY A 373 -30.11 -1.03 -1.86
C GLY A 373 -29.98 -2.54 -2.12
N LYS A 374 -30.33 -3.06 -3.30
CA LYS A 374 -30.34 -4.51 -3.64
C LYS A 374 -29.00 -5.21 -3.40
N SER A 375 -27.92 -4.69 -3.96
CA SER A 375 -26.57 -5.23 -3.76
C SER A 375 -26.08 -5.13 -2.32
N THR A 376 -26.52 -4.07 -1.62
CA THR A 376 -26.25 -3.90 -0.19
C THR A 376 -26.92 -5.00 0.61
N LEU A 377 -28.21 -5.30 0.33
CA LEU A 377 -28.94 -6.37 0.99
C LEU A 377 -28.25 -7.72 0.80
N LEU A 378 -27.85 -8.05 -0.45
CA LEU A 378 -27.12 -9.29 -0.70
C LEU A 378 -25.76 -9.33 0.01
N GLY A 379 -25.06 -8.20 0.11
CA GLY A 379 -23.78 -8.10 0.80
C GLY A 379 -23.83 -8.32 2.31
N LEU A 380 -25.00 -8.17 2.95
CA LEU A 380 -25.20 -8.47 4.36
C LEU A 380 -25.22 -9.98 4.65
N VAL A 381 -25.70 -10.79 3.71
CA VAL A 381 -25.88 -12.23 3.92
C VAL A 381 -24.54 -12.97 4.11
N PRO A 382 -23.53 -12.82 3.24
CA PRO A 382 -22.20 -13.38 3.48
C PRO A 382 -21.37 -12.55 4.48
N ARG A 383 -22.01 -11.60 5.19
CA ARG A 383 -21.40 -10.75 6.19
C ARG A 383 -20.22 -9.91 5.66
N LEU A 384 -20.34 -9.37 4.44
CA LEU A 384 -19.38 -8.35 3.96
C LEU A 384 -19.48 -7.04 4.76
N PHE A 385 -20.63 -6.82 5.37
CA PHE A 385 -20.97 -5.76 6.31
C PHE A 385 -21.87 -6.33 7.39
N ASP A 386 -21.80 -5.79 8.61
CA ASP A 386 -22.79 -6.06 9.64
C ASP A 386 -23.96 -5.07 9.52
N VAL A 387 -25.18 -5.51 9.80
CA VAL A 387 -26.37 -4.65 9.88
C VAL A 387 -26.18 -3.57 10.94
N THR A 388 -26.76 -2.38 10.71
CA THR A 388 -26.77 -1.29 11.70
C THR A 388 -27.81 -1.56 12.78
N ASP A 389 -28.96 -2.13 12.39
CA ASP A 389 -30.03 -2.61 13.26
C ASP A 389 -30.70 -3.82 12.62
N GLY A 390 -31.44 -4.61 13.42
CA GLY A 390 -32.03 -5.86 12.97
C GLY A 390 -31.04 -7.03 12.93
N ALA A 391 -31.37 -8.06 12.15
CA ALA A 391 -30.58 -9.28 12.06
C ALA A 391 -30.68 -9.94 10.68
N VAL A 392 -29.59 -10.62 10.26
CA VAL A 392 -29.57 -11.57 9.16
C VAL A 392 -29.32 -12.95 9.75
N LEU A 393 -30.20 -13.88 9.47
CA LEU A 393 -30.18 -15.22 10.03
C LEU A 393 -29.98 -16.23 8.90
N VAL A 394 -29.01 -17.11 9.07
CA VAL A 394 -28.79 -18.29 8.22
C VAL A 394 -29.10 -19.50 9.08
N ASP A 395 -30.07 -20.30 8.66
CA ASP A 395 -30.56 -21.48 9.39
C ASP A 395 -31.02 -21.21 10.83
N GLY A 396 -31.49 -19.98 11.06
CA GLY A 396 -31.99 -19.52 12.34
C GLY A 396 -30.93 -18.91 13.26
N GLU A 397 -29.65 -18.97 12.87
CA GLU A 397 -28.54 -18.38 13.62
C GLU A 397 -28.11 -17.04 13.00
N ASP A 398 -27.83 -16.03 13.83
CA ASP A 398 -27.35 -14.73 13.37
C ASP A 398 -25.96 -14.87 12.72
N VAL A 399 -25.79 -14.31 11.52
CA VAL A 399 -24.51 -14.37 10.79
C VAL A 399 -23.34 -13.81 11.59
N ARG A 400 -23.60 -12.92 12.56
CA ARG A 400 -22.59 -12.36 13.47
C ARG A 400 -22.04 -13.38 14.48
N THR A 401 -22.80 -14.47 14.74
CA THR A 401 -22.42 -15.52 15.69
C THR A 401 -21.81 -16.74 15.01
N LEU A 402 -21.93 -16.85 13.68
CA LEU A 402 -21.42 -17.98 12.92
C LEU A 402 -19.89 -17.95 12.77
N ASP A 403 -19.30 -19.14 12.72
CA ASP A 403 -17.94 -19.31 12.25
C ASP A 403 -17.82 -18.79 10.80
N PRO A 404 -16.85 -17.91 10.50
CA PRO A 404 -16.70 -17.35 9.14
C PRO A 404 -16.50 -18.41 8.05
N ALA A 405 -15.82 -19.52 8.36
CA ALA A 405 -15.59 -20.60 7.40
C ALA A 405 -16.86 -21.41 7.18
N LEU A 406 -17.70 -21.58 8.21
CA LEU A 406 -19.01 -22.21 8.08
C LEU A 406 -19.95 -21.34 7.22
N LEU A 407 -20.03 -20.03 7.52
CA LEU A 407 -20.85 -19.10 6.74
C LEU A 407 -20.41 -19.08 5.26
N ALA A 408 -19.10 -19.02 5.00
CA ALA A 408 -18.55 -19.00 3.65
C ALA A 408 -18.81 -20.32 2.87
N ARG A 409 -18.97 -21.45 3.55
CA ARG A 409 -19.36 -22.72 2.91
C ARG A 409 -20.86 -22.82 2.65
N THR A 410 -21.66 -22.24 3.54
CA THR A 410 -23.13 -22.29 3.45
C THR A 410 -23.69 -21.29 2.44
N VAL A 411 -23.07 -20.12 2.33
CA VAL A 411 -23.54 -19.01 1.49
C VAL A 411 -22.48 -18.64 0.46
N SER A 412 -22.87 -18.56 -0.81
CA SER A 412 -21.97 -18.05 -1.85
C SER A 412 -22.61 -16.93 -2.66
N LEU A 413 -21.82 -15.90 -2.97
CA LEU A 413 -22.24 -14.72 -3.70
C LEU A 413 -21.51 -14.62 -5.05
N VAL A 414 -22.28 -14.55 -6.14
CA VAL A 414 -21.79 -14.13 -7.45
C VAL A 414 -21.99 -12.60 -7.57
N PRO A 415 -20.93 -11.80 -7.52
CA PRO A 415 -21.08 -10.34 -7.53
C PRO A 415 -21.40 -9.82 -8.94
N GLN A 416 -22.00 -8.65 -9.01
CA GLN A 416 -22.33 -7.93 -10.26
C GLN A 416 -21.10 -7.73 -11.16
N LYS A 417 -19.93 -7.43 -10.56
CA LYS A 417 -18.64 -7.31 -11.26
C LYS A 417 -17.74 -8.48 -10.88
N PRO A 418 -17.75 -9.57 -11.66
CA PRO A 418 -16.95 -10.74 -11.34
C PRO A 418 -15.46 -10.45 -11.46
N TYR A 419 -14.68 -11.00 -10.54
CA TYR A 419 -13.23 -10.92 -10.56
C TYR A 419 -12.61 -12.30 -10.72
N LEU A 420 -11.68 -12.45 -11.66
CA LEU A 420 -10.88 -13.65 -11.84
C LEU A 420 -9.43 -13.37 -11.46
N PHE A 421 -8.84 -14.32 -10.74
CA PHE A 421 -7.43 -14.24 -10.36
C PHE A 421 -6.52 -14.66 -11.52
N SER A 422 -5.30 -14.14 -11.53
CA SER A 422 -4.27 -14.64 -12.45
C SER A 422 -3.95 -16.10 -12.14
N GLY A 423 -3.92 -16.94 -13.16
CA GLY A 423 -3.74 -18.38 -13.05
C GLY A 423 -4.35 -19.09 -14.24
N THR A 424 -5.01 -20.22 -14.03
CA THR A 424 -5.74 -20.97 -15.06
C THR A 424 -7.25 -20.94 -14.82
N VAL A 425 -8.04 -21.44 -15.77
CA VAL A 425 -9.48 -21.66 -15.58
C VAL A 425 -9.67 -22.57 -14.37
N ALA A 426 -8.98 -23.72 -14.31
CA ALA A 426 -9.07 -24.66 -13.20
C ALA A 426 -8.75 -24.03 -11.84
N THR A 427 -7.67 -23.24 -11.73
CA THR A 427 -7.32 -22.58 -10.45
C THR A 427 -8.38 -21.58 -10.00
N ASN A 428 -9.03 -20.88 -10.94
CA ASN A 428 -10.14 -19.99 -10.63
C ASN A 428 -11.40 -20.72 -10.16
N LEU A 429 -11.72 -21.87 -10.74
CA LEU A 429 -12.86 -22.68 -10.34
C LEU A 429 -12.63 -23.37 -8.99
N ARG A 430 -11.43 -23.94 -8.78
CA ARG A 430 -11.02 -24.54 -7.49
C ARG A 430 -10.90 -23.54 -6.34
N TYR A 431 -11.02 -22.25 -6.62
CA TYR A 431 -11.19 -21.27 -5.56
C TYR A 431 -12.48 -21.47 -4.75
N GLY A 432 -13.53 -22.05 -5.38
CA GLY A 432 -14.75 -22.45 -4.70
C GLY A 432 -14.59 -23.73 -3.88
N ASN A 433 -13.87 -24.73 -4.41
CA ASN A 433 -13.52 -25.96 -3.73
C ASN A 433 -12.15 -26.46 -4.21
N PRO A 434 -11.10 -26.38 -3.37
CA PRO A 434 -9.74 -26.79 -3.73
C PRO A 434 -9.61 -28.27 -4.14
N ASP A 435 -10.47 -29.13 -3.61
CA ASP A 435 -10.42 -30.58 -3.83
C ASP A 435 -11.29 -31.04 -5.00
N ALA A 436 -11.93 -30.13 -5.74
CA ALA A 436 -12.78 -30.45 -6.87
C ALA A 436 -12.01 -31.17 -7.99
N THR A 437 -12.59 -32.27 -8.48
CA THR A 437 -12.05 -33.03 -9.62
C THR A 437 -12.27 -32.29 -10.93
N ASP A 438 -11.54 -32.66 -11.99
CA ASP A 438 -11.74 -32.07 -13.30
C ASP A 438 -13.14 -32.31 -13.87
N GLU A 439 -13.74 -33.48 -13.56
CA GLU A 439 -15.11 -33.83 -13.94
C GLU A 439 -16.13 -32.87 -13.30
N GLU A 440 -15.93 -32.53 -12.02
CA GLU A 440 -16.77 -31.54 -11.31
C GLU A 440 -16.60 -30.15 -11.87
N LEU A 441 -15.36 -29.76 -12.28
CA LEU A 441 -15.13 -28.51 -12.95
C LEU A 441 -15.85 -28.42 -14.30
N TRP A 442 -15.76 -29.48 -15.12
CA TRP A 442 -16.46 -29.55 -16.40
C TRP A 442 -17.97 -29.52 -16.24
N HIS A 443 -18.50 -30.23 -15.26
CA HIS A 443 -19.94 -30.18 -14.94
C HIS A 443 -20.40 -28.78 -14.59
N ALA A 444 -19.67 -28.08 -13.70
CA ALA A 444 -19.98 -26.71 -13.32
C ALA A 444 -19.89 -25.73 -14.51
N LEU A 445 -18.91 -25.93 -15.42
CA LEU A 445 -18.80 -25.17 -16.66
C LEU A 445 -19.97 -25.43 -17.62
N GLU A 446 -20.46 -26.70 -17.69
CA GLU A 446 -21.62 -27.03 -18.50
C GLU A 446 -22.88 -26.36 -17.98
N VAL A 447 -23.16 -26.45 -16.69
CA VAL A 447 -24.29 -25.76 -16.04
C VAL A 447 -24.20 -24.25 -16.24
N ALA A 448 -23.00 -23.66 -16.08
CA ALA A 448 -22.75 -22.23 -16.30
C ALA A 448 -22.72 -21.80 -17.77
N GLN A 449 -23.04 -22.70 -18.73
CA GLN A 449 -22.99 -22.43 -20.18
C GLN A 449 -21.60 -21.95 -20.62
N ALA A 450 -20.54 -22.43 -19.97
CA ALA A 450 -19.17 -22.00 -20.18
C ALA A 450 -18.29 -23.06 -20.86
N LYS A 451 -18.77 -24.30 -20.96
CA LYS A 451 -18.02 -25.46 -21.44
C LYS A 451 -17.47 -25.25 -22.85
N GLU A 452 -18.33 -24.88 -23.80
CA GLU A 452 -17.94 -24.71 -25.22
C GLU A 452 -16.79 -23.71 -25.40
N PHE A 453 -16.84 -22.53 -24.73
CA PHE A 453 -15.78 -21.57 -24.91
C PHE A 453 -14.49 -21.98 -24.20
N VAL A 454 -14.57 -22.74 -23.07
CA VAL A 454 -13.38 -23.25 -22.38
C VAL A 454 -12.73 -24.37 -23.20
N GLU A 455 -13.52 -25.28 -23.81
CA GLU A 455 -13.01 -26.30 -24.74
C GLU A 455 -12.35 -25.68 -25.99
N ALA A 456 -12.83 -24.53 -26.44
CA ALA A 456 -12.24 -23.81 -27.56
C ALA A 456 -10.95 -23.07 -27.22
N LEU A 457 -10.58 -22.95 -25.93
CA LEU A 457 -9.29 -22.39 -25.52
C LEU A 457 -8.18 -23.43 -25.76
N GLU A 458 -6.99 -22.97 -26.17
CA GLU A 458 -5.85 -23.82 -26.55
C GLU A 458 -5.47 -24.88 -25.47
N HIS A 459 -5.73 -24.57 -24.18
CA HIS A 459 -5.38 -25.45 -23.06
C HIS A 459 -6.57 -25.84 -22.19
N GLY A 460 -7.81 -25.61 -22.61
CA GLY A 460 -9.02 -25.98 -21.86
C GLY A 460 -9.01 -25.46 -20.43
N LEU A 461 -9.05 -26.37 -19.43
CA LEU A 461 -9.00 -26.03 -18.01
C LEU A 461 -7.68 -25.36 -17.59
N ASP A 462 -6.58 -25.66 -18.26
CA ASP A 462 -5.26 -25.06 -17.99
C ASP A 462 -5.02 -23.76 -18.76
N ALA A 463 -6.01 -23.29 -19.53
CA ALA A 463 -5.91 -22.03 -20.25
C ALA A 463 -5.66 -20.85 -19.28
N PRO A 464 -4.67 -19.97 -19.60
CA PRO A 464 -4.29 -18.89 -18.71
C PRO A 464 -5.36 -17.81 -18.61
N ILE A 465 -5.64 -17.38 -17.40
CA ILE A 465 -6.48 -16.22 -17.05
C ILE A 465 -5.59 -15.10 -16.57
N ALA A 466 -5.67 -13.94 -17.22
CA ALA A 466 -4.97 -12.74 -16.80
C ALA A 466 -5.64 -12.12 -15.55
N GLN A 467 -4.91 -11.30 -14.81
CA GLN A 467 -5.41 -10.58 -13.64
C GLN A 467 -6.70 -9.80 -13.97
N GLY A 468 -7.76 -10.02 -13.20
CA GLY A 468 -9.08 -9.44 -13.43
C GLY A 468 -9.84 -10.04 -14.62
N GLY A 469 -9.33 -11.11 -15.24
CA GLY A 469 -9.95 -11.74 -16.40
C GLY A 469 -9.98 -10.83 -17.64
N THR A 470 -8.94 -10.00 -17.84
CA THR A 470 -8.89 -9.03 -18.95
C THR A 470 -8.77 -9.67 -20.32
N ASN A 471 -8.36 -10.93 -20.40
CA ASN A 471 -8.22 -11.72 -21.62
C ASN A 471 -9.48 -12.54 -21.98
N VAL A 472 -10.56 -12.42 -21.19
CA VAL A 472 -11.87 -13.02 -21.49
C VAL A 472 -12.94 -11.94 -21.57
N SER A 473 -14.03 -12.22 -22.34
CA SER A 473 -15.14 -11.27 -22.47
C SER A 473 -15.90 -11.08 -21.14
N GLY A 474 -16.72 -10.03 -21.02
CA GLY A 474 -17.55 -9.79 -19.83
C GLY A 474 -18.48 -10.97 -19.52
N GLY A 475 -19.19 -11.50 -20.53
CA GLY A 475 -20.06 -12.65 -20.35
C GLY A 475 -19.31 -13.96 -20.04
N GLN A 476 -18.12 -14.19 -20.63
CA GLN A 476 -17.27 -15.32 -20.28
C GLN A 476 -16.81 -15.25 -18.82
N ARG A 477 -16.36 -14.06 -18.38
CA ARG A 477 -15.96 -13.81 -16.99
C ARG A 477 -17.08 -14.07 -16.01
N GLN A 478 -18.29 -13.63 -16.36
CA GLN A 478 -19.49 -13.85 -15.55
C GLN A 478 -19.79 -15.34 -15.41
N ARG A 479 -19.79 -16.10 -16.52
CA ARG A 479 -20.04 -17.54 -16.52
C ARG A 479 -18.98 -18.31 -15.73
N LEU A 480 -17.70 -17.92 -15.81
CA LEU A 480 -16.65 -18.53 -14.97
C LEU A 480 -16.85 -18.23 -13.48
N ALA A 481 -17.33 -17.04 -13.12
CA ALA A 481 -17.65 -16.73 -11.72
C ALA A 481 -18.85 -17.53 -11.20
N ILE A 482 -19.87 -17.74 -12.04
CA ILE A 482 -21.01 -18.63 -11.73
C ILE A 482 -20.52 -20.07 -11.57
N ALA A 483 -19.71 -20.59 -12.51
CA ALA A 483 -19.14 -21.94 -12.43
C ALA A 483 -18.33 -22.14 -11.14
N ARG A 484 -17.55 -21.16 -10.72
CA ARG A 484 -16.81 -21.20 -9.44
C ARG A 484 -17.74 -21.37 -8.24
N THR A 485 -18.88 -20.69 -8.23
CA THR A 485 -19.88 -20.82 -7.18
C THR A 485 -20.57 -22.19 -7.22
N LEU A 486 -20.82 -22.75 -8.40
CA LEU A 486 -21.38 -24.09 -8.56
C LEU A 486 -20.43 -25.19 -8.07
N VAL A 487 -19.12 -25.03 -8.30
CA VAL A 487 -18.08 -25.94 -7.76
C VAL A 487 -18.09 -25.97 -6.22
N GLN A 488 -18.42 -24.86 -5.58
CA GLN A 488 -18.52 -24.76 -4.11
C GLN A 488 -19.72 -25.54 -3.55
N ARG A 489 -20.85 -25.64 -4.28
CA ARG A 489 -22.12 -26.28 -3.89
C ARG A 489 -22.66 -25.76 -2.55
N PRO A 490 -22.86 -24.43 -2.39
CA PRO A 490 -23.42 -23.87 -1.17
C PRO A 490 -24.90 -24.22 -1.00
N GLU A 491 -25.42 -24.07 0.22
CA GLU A 491 -26.84 -24.24 0.51
C GLU A 491 -27.68 -23.03 0.09
N ILE A 492 -27.03 -21.83 0.05
CA ILE A 492 -27.67 -20.57 -0.33
C ILE A 492 -26.84 -19.91 -1.44
N TYR A 493 -27.44 -19.76 -2.61
CA TYR A 493 -26.84 -19.06 -3.76
C TYR A 493 -27.37 -17.64 -3.83
N LEU A 494 -26.45 -16.66 -3.94
CA LEU A 494 -26.77 -15.27 -4.11
C LEU A 494 -26.21 -14.78 -5.45
N PHE A 495 -27.08 -14.24 -6.31
CA PHE A 495 -26.72 -13.69 -7.62
C PHE A 495 -27.02 -12.19 -7.66
N ASP A 496 -25.99 -11.36 -7.68
CA ASP A 496 -26.15 -9.91 -7.78
C ASP A 496 -26.00 -9.44 -9.23
N ASP A 497 -27.15 -9.27 -9.91
CA ASP A 497 -27.27 -8.85 -11.32
C ASP A 497 -26.34 -9.63 -12.27
N SER A 498 -26.15 -10.93 -11.95
CA SER A 498 -25.11 -11.76 -12.55
C SER A 498 -25.45 -12.25 -13.97
N PHE A 499 -26.63 -11.94 -14.48
CA PHE A 499 -27.11 -12.37 -15.79
C PHE A 499 -27.14 -11.24 -16.82
N SER A 500 -26.96 -9.99 -16.38
CA SER A 500 -27.11 -8.79 -17.24
C SER A 500 -26.08 -8.68 -18.38
N ALA A 501 -24.89 -9.30 -18.23
CA ALA A 501 -23.83 -9.32 -19.22
C ALA A 501 -23.98 -10.43 -20.29
N LEU A 502 -25.03 -11.26 -20.18
CA LEU A 502 -25.30 -12.39 -21.09
C LEU A 502 -26.32 -11.99 -22.17
N ASP A 503 -26.21 -12.62 -23.33
CA ASP A 503 -27.24 -12.58 -24.34
C ASP A 503 -28.47 -13.40 -23.90
N TYR A 504 -29.64 -13.12 -24.51
CA TYR A 504 -30.91 -13.70 -24.09
C TYR A 504 -30.95 -15.24 -24.17
N ALA A 505 -30.31 -15.85 -25.19
CA ALA A 505 -30.32 -17.29 -25.38
C ALA A 505 -29.46 -17.98 -24.29
N THR A 506 -28.26 -17.46 -24.05
CA THR A 506 -27.35 -17.93 -22.98
C THR A 506 -27.97 -17.73 -21.61
N ASP A 507 -28.61 -16.58 -21.33
CA ASP A 507 -29.30 -16.32 -20.07
C ASP A 507 -30.44 -17.32 -19.82
N ALA A 508 -31.29 -17.57 -20.79
CA ALA A 508 -32.39 -18.55 -20.68
C ALA A 508 -31.87 -19.97 -20.46
N ALA A 509 -30.86 -20.42 -21.22
CA ALA A 509 -30.26 -21.74 -21.07
C ALA A 509 -29.59 -21.91 -19.69
N LEU A 510 -28.86 -20.89 -19.24
CA LEU A 510 -28.20 -20.86 -17.92
C LEU A 510 -29.23 -20.98 -16.80
N ARG A 511 -30.31 -20.21 -16.81
CA ARG A 511 -31.36 -20.25 -15.78
C ARG A 511 -32.06 -21.59 -15.75
N ALA A 512 -32.35 -22.18 -16.90
CA ALA A 512 -32.93 -23.53 -16.98
C ALA A 512 -31.99 -24.61 -16.42
N ALA A 513 -30.68 -24.49 -16.63
CA ALA A 513 -29.67 -25.38 -16.07
C ALA A 513 -29.52 -25.17 -14.55
N LEU A 514 -29.43 -23.91 -14.09
CA LEU A 514 -29.35 -23.53 -12.66
C LEU A 514 -30.55 -24.08 -11.89
N GLY A 515 -31.78 -23.89 -12.37
CA GLY A 515 -32.99 -24.36 -11.68
C GLY A 515 -32.98 -25.88 -11.43
N ARG A 516 -32.34 -26.69 -12.31
CA ARG A 516 -32.16 -28.11 -12.07
C ARG A 516 -31.04 -28.41 -11.08
N GLU A 517 -29.92 -27.70 -11.19
CA GLU A 517 -28.75 -27.95 -10.35
C GLU A 517 -28.98 -27.48 -8.91
N THR A 518 -29.74 -26.40 -8.72
CA THR A 518 -29.99 -25.79 -7.41
C THR A 518 -31.37 -26.13 -6.83
N ALA A 519 -32.06 -27.16 -7.35
CA ALA A 519 -33.44 -27.51 -6.97
C ALA A 519 -33.64 -27.77 -5.46
N GLY A 520 -32.60 -28.18 -4.72
CA GLY A 520 -32.65 -28.37 -3.27
C GLY A 520 -32.08 -27.22 -2.45
N ALA A 521 -31.52 -26.22 -3.08
CA ALA A 521 -30.87 -25.07 -2.43
C ALA A 521 -31.78 -23.82 -2.42
N THR A 522 -31.42 -22.85 -1.63
CA THR A 522 -32.07 -21.54 -1.65
C THR A 522 -31.38 -20.64 -2.65
N VAL A 523 -32.14 -20.02 -3.52
CA VAL A 523 -31.59 -19.11 -4.54
C VAL A 523 -32.15 -17.71 -4.34
N VAL A 524 -31.28 -16.70 -4.21
CA VAL A 524 -31.67 -15.29 -4.17
C VAL A 524 -31.04 -14.57 -5.37
N ILE A 525 -31.88 -13.98 -6.21
CA ILE A 525 -31.47 -13.31 -7.44
C ILE A 525 -31.82 -11.82 -7.37
N VAL A 526 -30.82 -10.98 -7.42
CA VAL A 526 -31.03 -9.56 -7.76
C VAL A 526 -30.95 -9.41 -9.28
N ALA A 527 -31.98 -8.87 -9.88
CA ALA A 527 -31.98 -8.58 -11.31
C ALA A 527 -32.60 -7.22 -11.63
N GLN A 528 -32.18 -6.67 -12.75
CA GLN A 528 -32.76 -5.46 -13.33
C GLN A 528 -33.76 -5.80 -14.43
N ARG A 529 -33.66 -6.99 -15.04
CA ARG A 529 -34.55 -7.44 -16.10
C ARG A 529 -35.71 -8.26 -15.51
N VAL A 530 -36.93 -7.87 -15.86
CA VAL A 530 -38.14 -8.58 -15.45
C VAL A 530 -38.16 -10.02 -15.97
N SER A 531 -37.70 -10.23 -17.22
CA SER A 531 -37.61 -11.57 -17.83
C SER A 531 -36.74 -12.57 -17.03
N THR A 532 -35.83 -12.07 -16.19
CA THR A 532 -34.97 -12.92 -15.36
C THR A 532 -35.68 -13.43 -14.10
N ILE A 533 -36.68 -12.71 -13.62
CA ILE A 533 -37.30 -12.92 -12.29
C ILE A 533 -38.78 -13.31 -12.38
N ARG A 534 -39.39 -13.28 -13.58
CA ARG A 534 -40.81 -13.55 -13.78
C ARG A 534 -41.27 -14.88 -13.18
N ASP A 535 -40.42 -15.90 -13.33
CA ASP A 535 -40.73 -17.27 -12.90
C ASP A 535 -40.25 -17.57 -11.45
N ALA A 536 -39.81 -16.56 -10.70
CA ALA A 536 -39.40 -16.73 -9.31
C ALA A 536 -40.60 -17.02 -8.41
N ASP A 537 -40.41 -17.93 -7.43
CA ASP A 537 -41.45 -18.30 -6.46
C ASP A 537 -41.89 -17.09 -5.61
N ARG A 538 -40.98 -16.18 -5.36
CA ARG A 538 -41.23 -14.92 -4.66
C ARG A 538 -40.42 -13.78 -5.25
N ILE A 539 -41.04 -12.63 -5.44
CA ILE A 539 -40.39 -11.39 -5.86
C ILE A 539 -40.56 -10.37 -4.75
N LEU A 540 -39.45 -9.75 -4.34
CA LEU A 540 -39.38 -8.66 -3.40
C LEU A 540 -39.13 -7.36 -4.17
N VAL A 541 -40.02 -6.40 -4.03
CA VAL A 541 -39.88 -5.06 -4.64
C VAL A 541 -39.24 -4.12 -3.63
N LEU A 542 -38.07 -3.63 -3.94
CA LEU A 542 -37.31 -2.73 -3.08
C LEU A 542 -37.31 -1.31 -3.68
N ASP A 543 -37.80 -0.35 -2.94
CA ASP A 543 -37.79 1.04 -3.32
C ASP A 543 -37.35 1.92 -2.16
N GLU A 544 -36.44 2.88 -2.43
CA GLU A 544 -35.81 3.75 -1.43
C GLU A 544 -35.36 3.04 -0.13
N GLY A 545 -34.82 1.83 -0.27
CA GLY A 545 -34.34 1.02 0.86
C GLY A 545 -35.43 0.31 1.66
N ARG A 546 -36.68 0.32 1.20
CA ARG A 546 -37.83 -0.35 1.84
C ARG A 546 -38.43 -1.42 0.96
N VAL A 547 -38.98 -2.45 1.57
CA VAL A 547 -39.79 -3.42 0.86
C VAL A 547 -41.20 -2.81 0.67
N VAL A 548 -41.55 -2.53 -0.60
CA VAL A 548 -42.84 -1.96 -0.97
C VAL A 548 -43.80 -3.02 -1.53
N GLY A 549 -43.32 -4.23 -1.80
CA GLY A 549 -44.16 -5.36 -2.24
C GLY A 549 -43.43 -6.68 -2.13
N SER A 550 -44.20 -7.76 -1.89
CA SER A 550 -43.71 -9.14 -1.89
C SER A 550 -44.79 -10.08 -2.36
N GLY A 551 -44.51 -10.90 -3.36
CA GLY A 551 -45.46 -11.87 -3.92
C GLY A 551 -44.93 -12.51 -5.20
N THR A 552 -45.75 -13.25 -5.90
CA THR A 552 -45.49 -13.77 -7.26
C THR A 552 -45.61 -12.65 -8.30
N HIS A 553 -45.14 -12.91 -9.52
CA HIS A 553 -45.27 -11.96 -10.62
C HIS A 553 -46.74 -11.49 -10.81
N HIS A 554 -47.69 -12.41 -10.85
CA HIS A 554 -49.12 -12.11 -11.02
C HIS A 554 -49.69 -11.28 -9.87
N GLU A 555 -49.41 -11.67 -8.62
CA GLU A 555 -49.91 -10.93 -7.45
C GLU A 555 -49.36 -9.47 -7.42
N LEU A 556 -48.10 -9.28 -7.81
CA LEU A 556 -47.49 -7.95 -7.84
C LEU A 556 -47.97 -7.13 -9.04
N MET A 557 -48.24 -7.73 -10.19
CA MET A 557 -48.83 -7.05 -11.33
C MET A 557 -50.22 -6.49 -10.99
N ASP A 558 -51.02 -7.24 -10.21
CA ASP A 558 -52.35 -6.82 -9.83
C ASP A 558 -52.35 -5.81 -8.67
N GLY A 559 -51.47 -6.02 -7.67
CA GLY A 559 -51.54 -5.33 -6.38
C GLY A 559 -50.46 -4.28 -6.11
N ASN A 560 -49.41 -4.16 -6.93
CA ASN A 560 -48.28 -3.28 -6.66
C ASN A 560 -47.99 -2.34 -7.84
N GLU A 561 -48.19 -1.03 -7.63
CA GLU A 561 -47.99 0.00 -8.66
C GLU A 561 -46.51 0.12 -9.07
N THR A 562 -45.61 0.15 -8.12
CA THR A 562 -44.16 0.25 -8.37
C THR A 562 -43.66 -0.93 -9.20
N TYR A 563 -44.09 -2.16 -8.92
CA TYR A 563 -43.73 -3.33 -9.70
C TYR A 563 -44.30 -3.24 -11.12
N ARG A 564 -45.54 -2.86 -11.27
CA ARG A 564 -46.21 -2.69 -12.57
C ARG A 564 -45.49 -1.65 -13.44
N GLU A 565 -45.07 -0.52 -12.85
CA GLU A 565 -44.30 0.51 -13.56
C GLU A 565 -42.94 -0.06 -14.05
N ILE A 566 -42.23 -0.82 -13.20
CA ILE A 566 -40.97 -1.48 -13.58
C ILE A 566 -41.19 -2.44 -14.73
N VAL A 567 -42.23 -3.27 -14.68
CA VAL A 567 -42.57 -4.24 -15.74
C VAL A 567 -42.91 -3.54 -17.05
N LEU A 568 -43.82 -2.57 -17.02
CA LEU A 568 -44.27 -1.86 -18.22
C LEU A 568 -43.18 -0.93 -18.82
N SER A 569 -42.17 -0.58 -18.06
CA SER A 569 -40.99 0.11 -18.60
C SER A 569 -40.11 -0.79 -19.48
N GLN A 570 -40.25 -2.11 -19.37
CA GLN A 570 -39.39 -3.11 -20.04
C GLN A 570 -40.12 -4.00 -21.04
N LEU A 571 -41.42 -4.25 -20.80
CA LEU A 571 -42.26 -5.17 -21.57
C LEU A 571 -43.51 -4.43 -22.06
N THR A 572 -44.06 -4.86 -23.17
CA THR A 572 -45.39 -4.43 -23.60
C THR A 572 -46.47 -5.07 -22.71
N GLU A 573 -47.67 -4.49 -22.64
CA GLU A 573 -48.78 -5.05 -21.86
C GLU A 573 -49.10 -6.51 -22.23
N ALA A 574 -48.96 -6.87 -23.51
CA ALA A 574 -49.18 -8.23 -23.99
C ALA A 574 -48.07 -9.22 -23.57
N GLU A 575 -46.84 -8.75 -23.34
CA GLU A 575 -45.73 -9.58 -22.87
C GLU A 575 -45.68 -9.64 -21.32
N ALA A 576 -46.30 -8.68 -20.66
CA ALA A 576 -46.37 -8.56 -19.21
C ALA A 576 -47.48 -9.43 -18.57
N ALA A 577 -48.51 -9.76 -19.34
CA ALA A 577 -49.58 -10.69 -18.96
C ALA A 577 -49.10 -12.12 -19.13
#